data_65c17930d5967610ac23607aee0443de
#
_entry.id   65c17930d5967610ac23607aee0443de
#
_cell.length_a   1.000
_cell.length_b   1.000
_cell.length_c   1.000
_cell.angle_alpha   90.00
_cell.angle_beta   90.00
_cell.angle_gamma   90.00
#
_symmetry.space_group_name_H-M   'P 1'
#
loop_
_entity.id
_entity.type
_entity.pdbx_description
1 polymer ?
#
loop_
_entity_poly.entity_id
_entity_poly.type
_entity_poly.pdbx_seq_one_letter_code
_entity_poly.pdbx_strand_id
1 'polypeptide(L)'
;MIFDGHSDIFTDVTVRRLKGETQVLKNHHLPRLRKGNIEGGCFVLWIDPPYDADPAKRLGELMHCIKDEMAECEEAVVVKNLKEIEEARKAGKFYILPGLEGLSGIGTDLDKIDELYDFGCRHAMLSWNEQNDLSTGTKGDPNRGLTELGKKAVRKLHDKHMLVDVSHTNERTFWDMAKVGGGPLMASHSNARALADVVRNLTDCQLLEIRDTNGIVGLNSFNMLVDKDVKEQTVDGLIRHADYIANKIGVEHLAFGFDFCEFLDDEAAGSFCDQEN
;
A
#
# COMPACT_ATOMS: atom_id res chain seq x y z
N MET A 1 -7.16 11.91 14.65
CA MET A 1 -6.78 12.09 13.25
C MET A 1 -5.92 10.89 12.85
N ILE A 2 -6.22 10.29 11.73
CA ILE A 2 -5.66 9.02 11.27
C ILE A 2 -4.81 9.28 10.02
N PHE A 3 -3.67 8.59 9.91
CA PHE A 3 -2.93 8.43 8.66
C PHE A 3 -3.20 7.02 8.16
N ASP A 4 -3.72 6.89 6.95
CA ASP A 4 -3.96 5.60 6.31
C ASP A 4 -2.69 5.11 5.59
N GLY A 5 -2.16 3.98 6.01
CA GLY A 5 -0.92 3.42 5.46
C GLY A 5 -1.05 2.83 4.05
N HIS A 6 -2.28 2.67 3.54
CA HIS A 6 -2.50 2.12 2.20
C HIS A 6 -3.88 2.47 1.65
N SER A 7 -3.91 3.06 0.46
CA SER A 7 -5.15 3.35 -0.26
C SER A 7 -4.95 3.43 -1.77
N ASP A 8 -5.89 2.85 -2.53
CA ASP A 8 -5.92 2.80 -4.01
C ASP A 8 -6.59 4.00 -4.66
N ILE A 9 -6.80 5.08 -3.91
CA ILE A 9 -7.49 6.28 -4.41
C ILE A 9 -6.88 6.81 -5.72
N PHE A 10 -5.57 6.69 -5.92
CA PHE A 10 -4.94 7.12 -7.17
C PHE A 10 -5.34 6.28 -8.38
N THR A 11 -5.77 5.04 -8.17
CA THR A 11 -6.35 4.21 -9.23
C THR A 11 -7.70 4.77 -9.67
N ASP A 12 -8.61 5.11 -8.74
CA ASP A 12 -9.89 5.75 -9.09
C ASP A 12 -9.68 7.13 -9.74
N VAL A 13 -8.78 7.95 -9.18
CA VAL A 13 -8.39 9.22 -9.80
C VAL A 13 -8.00 9.02 -11.26
N THR A 14 -7.17 8.03 -11.54
CA THR A 14 -6.70 7.75 -12.91
C THR A 14 -7.84 7.31 -13.81
N VAL A 15 -8.68 6.37 -13.36
CA VAL A 15 -9.83 5.88 -14.13
C VAL A 15 -10.80 7.02 -14.49
N ARG A 16 -11.10 7.91 -13.53
CA ARG A 16 -12.00 9.04 -13.73
C ARG A 16 -11.39 10.12 -14.63
N ARG A 17 -10.11 10.44 -14.44
CA ARG A 17 -9.42 11.43 -15.29
C ARG A 17 -9.31 10.98 -16.74
N LEU A 18 -9.06 9.70 -16.99
CA LEU A 18 -9.09 9.15 -18.35
C LEU A 18 -10.47 9.21 -19.00
N LYS A 19 -11.54 9.32 -18.20
CA LYS A 19 -12.92 9.60 -18.67
C LYS A 19 -13.24 11.09 -18.81
N GLY A 20 -12.27 11.97 -18.50
CA GLY A 20 -12.41 13.44 -18.63
C GLY A 20 -12.88 14.16 -17.36
N GLU A 21 -12.96 13.49 -16.21
CA GLU A 21 -13.24 14.13 -14.93
C GLU A 21 -12.02 14.92 -14.44
N THR A 22 -12.25 15.95 -13.63
CA THR A 22 -11.22 16.80 -13.00
C THR A 22 -11.53 17.01 -11.53
N GLN A 23 -10.52 17.38 -10.73
CA GLN A 23 -10.66 17.61 -9.29
C GLN A 23 -11.29 16.40 -8.57
N VAL A 24 -10.89 15.19 -8.95
CA VAL A 24 -11.46 13.93 -8.46
C VAL A 24 -11.26 13.78 -6.95
N LEU A 25 -10.05 14.06 -6.44
CA LEU A 25 -9.77 14.04 -5.00
C LEU A 25 -10.71 14.96 -4.24
N LYS A 26 -10.86 16.20 -4.70
CA LYS A 26 -11.69 17.20 -4.03
C LYS A 26 -13.17 16.83 -4.03
N ASN A 27 -13.66 16.30 -5.16
CA ASN A 27 -15.09 16.08 -5.35
C ASN A 27 -15.57 14.73 -4.81
N HIS A 28 -14.72 13.70 -4.82
CA HIS A 28 -15.12 12.33 -4.49
C HIS A 28 -14.48 11.79 -3.20
N HIS A 29 -13.20 12.08 -2.92
CA HIS A 29 -12.45 11.41 -1.85
C HIS A 29 -12.26 12.26 -0.60
N LEU A 30 -11.76 13.50 -0.71
CA LEU A 30 -11.43 14.33 0.45
C LEU A 30 -12.62 14.58 1.41
N PRO A 31 -13.87 14.78 0.93
CA PRO A 31 -15.01 14.94 1.85
C PRO A 31 -15.25 13.68 2.70
N ARG A 32 -15.13 12.49 2.11
CA ARG A 32 -15.33 11.20 2.80
C ARG A 32 -14.19 10.93 3.78
N LEU A 33 -12.93 11.07 3.34
CA LEU A 33 -11.75 10.92 4.20
C LEU A 33 -11.78 11.84 5.41
N ARG A 34 -12.16 13.11 5.22
CA ARG A 34 -12.31 14.08 6.31
C ARG A 34 -13.43 13.69 7.28
N LYS A 35 -14.55 13.17 6.78
CA LYS A 35 -15.64 12.66 7.61
C LYS A 35 -15.17 11.50 8.49
N GLY A 36 -14.31 10.59 7.95
CA GLY A 36 -13.66 9.51 8.68
C GLY A 36 -12.49 9.94 9.57
N ASN A 37 -12.22 11.25 9.74
CA ASN A 37 -11.07 11.79 10.48
C ASN A 37 -9.70 11.34 9.93
N ILE A 38 -9.63 10.99 8.65
CA ILE A 38 -8.37 10.70 7.95
C ILE A 38 -7.77 12.01 7.48
N GLU A 39 -6.55 12.32 7.89
CA GLU A 39 -5.87 13.59 7.58
C GLU A 39 -4.78 13.43 6.52
N GLY A 40 -4.38 12.20 6.21
CA GLY A 40 -3.40 11.87 5.20
C GLY A 40 -3.30 10.37 4.98
N GLY A 41 -2.58 9.96 3.94
CA GLY A 41 -2.39 8.55 3.64
C GLY A 41 -1.28 8.26 2.65
N CYS A 42 -0.89 6.99 2.60
CA CYS A 42 -0.07 6.45 1.54
C CYS A 42 -0.99 6.05 0.37
N PHE A 43 -1.02 6.86 -0.68
CA PHE A 43 -1.81 6.58 -1.86
C PHE A 43 -0.93 5.91 -2.91
N VAL A 44 -1.31 4.71 -3.33
CA VAL A 44 -0.48 3.88 -4.19
C VAL A 44 -0.83 4.01 -5.67
N LEU A 45 0.20 3.87 -6.49
CA LEU A 45 0.09 3.63 -7.92
C LEU A 45 -0.01 2.11 -8.07
N TRP A 46 -1.22 1.62 -8.27
CA TRP A 46 -1.49 0.20 -8.50
C TRP A 46 -1.74 -0.06 -9.98
N ILE A 47 -1.07 -1.09 -10.51
CA ILE A 47 -1.27 -1.56 -11.89
C ILE A 47 -2.39 -2.58 -11.86
N ASP A 48 -3.61 -2.06 -11.92
CA ASP A 48 -4.86 -2.78 -11.78
C ASP A 48 -5.23 -3.59 -13.02
N PRO A 49 -5.85 -4.78 -12.87
CA PRO A 49 -6.46 -5.48 -13.99
C PRO A 49 -7.63 -4.66 -14.60
N PRO A 50 -7.85 -4.69 -15.92
CA PRO A 50 -7.11 -5.45 -16.93
C PRO A 50 -5.89 -4.73 -17.52
N TYR A 51 -5.45 -3.63 -16.93
CA TYR A 51 -4.35 -2.80 -17.44
C TYR A 51 -2.97 -3.42 -17.18
N ASP A 52 -2.90 -4.47 -16.37
CA ASP A 52 -1.70 -5.30 -16.12
C ASP A 52 -1.17 -6.02 -17.37
N ALA A 53 -1.94 -6.05 -18.46
CA ALA A 53 -1.48 -6.52 -19.78
C ALA A 53 -0.38 -5.62 -20.39
N ASP A 54 -0.31 -4.33 -20.05
CA ASP A 54 0.77 -3.40 -20.41
C ASP A 54 1.13 -2.54 -19.19
N PRO A 55 1.89 -3.11 -18.24
CA PRO A 55 2.14 -2.47 -16.96
C PRO A 55 2.95 -1.16 -17.08
N ALA A 56 3.83 -1.05 -18.07
CA ALA A 56 4.61 0.16 -18.29
C ALA A 56 3.73 1.33 -18.78
N LYS A 57 2.79 1.05 -19.68
CA LYS A 57 1.81 2.04 -20.13
C LYS A 57 0.93 2.49 -18.96
N ARG A 58 0.41 1.52 -18.17
CA ARG A 58 -0.45 1.85 -17.03
C ARG A 58 0.25 2.71 -16.00
N LEU A 59 1.50 2.40 -15.67
CA LEU A 59 2.33 3.23 -14.77
C LEU A 59 2.46 4.67 -15.30
N GLY A 60 2.68 4.84 -16.61
CA GLY A 60 2.74 6.17 -17.23
C GLY A 60 1.40 6.93 -17.15
N GLU A 61 0.27 6.25 -17.34
CA GLU A 61 -1.07 6.83 -17.19
C GLU A 61 -1.33 7.28 -15.75
N LEU A 62 -1.01 6.43 -14.76
CA LEU A 62 -1.11 6.74 -13.34
C LEU A 62 -0.30 8.01 -13.01
N MET A 63 0.98 8.03 -13.35
CA MET A 63 1.86 9.17 -13.07
C MET A 63 1.34 10.47 -13.71
N HIS A 64 0.85 10.40 -14.95
CA HIS A 64 0.32 11.55 -15.65
C HIS A 64 -0.94 12.08 -14.96
N CYS A 65 -1.94 11.23 -14.75
CA CYS A 65 -3.21 11.63 -14.14
C CYS A 65 -3.04 12.16 -12.71
N ILE A 66 -2.17 11.52 -11.92
CA ILE A 66 -1.88 11.96 -10.55
C ILE A 66 -1.20 13.34 -10.54
N LYS A 67 -0.25 13.57 -11.45
CA LYS A 67 0.42 14.87 -11.57
C LYS A 67 -0.59 15.98 -11.88
N ASP A 68 -1.50 15.74 -12.82
CA ASP A 68 -2.52 16.71 -13.20
C ASP A 68 -3.52 16.94 -12.06
N GLU A 69 -3.95 15.86 -11.39
CA GLU A 69 -4.84 15.96 -10.24
C GLU A 69 -4.25 16.78 -9.10
N MET A 70 -2.97 16.52 -8.77
CA MET A 70 -2.29 17.26 -7.70
C MET A 70 -2.05 18.73 -8.05
N ALA A 71 -1.91 19.07 -9.34
CA ALA A 71 -1.80 20.46 -9.79
C ALA A 71 -3.12 21.23 -9.64
N GLU A 72 -4.26 20.55 -9.69
CA GLU A 72 -5.61 21.13 -9.59
C GLU A 72 -6.17 21.14 -8.15
N CYS A 73 -5.66 20.27 -7.26
CA CYS A 73 -6.21 20.06 -5.91
C CYS A 73 -5.43 20.88 -4.87
N GLU A 74 -5.87 22.12 -4.60
CA GLU A 74 -5.25 22.97 -3.58
C GLU A 74 -5.39 22.45 -2.14
N GLU A 75 -6.37 21.57 -1.88
CA GLU A 75 -6.69 21.05 -0.55
C GLU A 75 -5.77 19.89 -0.13
N ALA A 76 -5.03 19.30 -1.06
CA ALA A 76 -4.09 18.22 -0.81
C ALA A 76 -2.68 18.60 -1.22
N VAL A 77 -1.68 17.90 -0.65
CA VAL A 77 -0.27 18.10 -0.97
C VAL A 77 0.49 16.79 -0.90
N VAL A 78 1.39 16.57 -1.85
CA VAL A 78 2.36 15.46 -1.79
C VAL A 78 3.42 15.79 -0.74
N VAL A 79 3.70 14.82 0.13
CA VAL A 79 4.72 14.90 1.18
C VAL A 79 5.75 13.77 1.01
N LYS A 80 7.00 14.05 1.34
CA LYS A 80 8.14 13.14 1.13
C LYS A 80 8.94 12.88 2.42
N ASN A 81 8.62 13.60 3.50
CA ASN A 81 9.31 13.51 4.78
C ASN A 81 8.45 14.09 5.92
N LEU A 82 8.87 13.84 7.17
CA LEU A 82 8.14 14.28 8.36
C LEU A 82 7.97 15.81 8.44
N LYS A 83 8.93 16.59 7.99
CA LYS A 83 8.86 18.06 8.01
C LYS A 83 7.71 18.53 7.11
N GLU A 84 7.60 17.98 5.90
CA GLU A 84 6.51 18.32 4.97
C GLU A 84 5.13 17.88 5.51
N ILE A 85 5.06 16.75 6.22
CA ILE A 85 3.84 16.31 6.93
C ILE A 85 3.43 17.35 7.98
N GLU A 86 4.38 17.82 8.81
CA GLU A 86 4.09 18.84 9.82
C GLU A 86 3.65 20.17 9.21
N GLU A 87 4.28 20.58 8.10
CA GLU A 87 3.89 21.79 7.36
C GLU A 87 2.50 21.67 6.77
N ALA A 88 2.16 20.52 6.16
CA ALA A 88 0.83 20.25 5.62
C ALA A 88 -0.25 20.27 6.71
N ARG A 89 0.00 19.65 7.87
CA ARG A 89 -0.90 19.65 9.03
C ARG A 89 -1.14 21.07 9.55
N LYS A 90 -0.09 21.89 9.67
CA LYS A 90 -0.21 23.30 10.09
C LYS A 90 -1.01 24.12 9.09
N ALA A 91 -0.93 23.79 7.81
CA ALA A 91 -1.68 24.44 6.74
C ALA A 91 -3.13 23.91 6.59
N GLY A 92 -3.52 22.89 7.36
CA GLY A 92 -4.85 22.24 7.24
C GLY A 92 -5.06 21.50 5.92
N LYS A 93 -3.98 21.10 5.24
CA LYS A 93 -4.04 20.36 3.99
C LYS A 93 -4.05 18.87 4.26
N PHE A 94 -4.75 18.12 3.41
CA PHE A 94 -4.63 16.68 3.34
C PHE A 94 -3.26 16.31 2.77
N TYR A 95 -2.52 15.42 3.41
CA TYR A 95 -1.18 15.08 2.97
C TYR A 95 -1.08 13.65 2.44
N ILE A 96 -0.47 13.51 1.27
CA ILE A 96 -0.38 12.25 0.52
C ILE A 96 1.09 11.87 0.39
N LEU A 97 1.43 10.66 0.86
CA LEU A 97 2.69 10.00 0.59
C LEU A 97 2.49 9.07 -0.62
N PRO A 98 3.01 9.38 -1.80
CA PRO A 98 2.87 8.46 -2.92
C PRO A 98 3.63 7.16 -2.69
N GLY A 99 2.98 6.04 -3.00
CA GLY A 99 3.54 4.71 -2.93
C GLY A 99 3.35 3.93 -4.24
N LEU A 100 3.84 2.69 -4.25
CA LEU A 100 3.72 1.78 -5.39
C LEU A 100 3.21 0.43 -4.90
N GLU A 101 2.12 -0.04 -5.46
CA GLU A 101 1.63 -1.39 -5.25
C GLU A 101 2.00 -2.28 -6.43
N GLY A 102 3.23 -2.78 -6.34
CA GLY A 102 3.90 -3.54 -7.39
C GLY A 102 4.78 -2.67 -8.30
N LEU A 103 5.89 -3.24 -8.71
CA LEU A 103 6.87 -2.63 -9.62
C LEU A 103 6.88 -3.29 -11.01
N SER A 104 5.81 -4.00 -11.40
CA SER A 104 5.74 -4.62 -12.73
C SER A 104 5.91 -3.60 -13.87
N GLY A 105 5.49 -2.35 -13.66
CA GLY A 105 5.62 -1.27 -14.64
C GLY A 105 7.04 -0.82 -14.96
N ILE A 106 8.03 -1.16 -14.12
CA ILE A 106 9.43 -0.86 -14.44
C ILE A 106 10.12 -1.99 -15.22
N GLY A 107 9.53 -3.20 -15.26
CA GLY A 107 10.14 -4.37 -15.85
C GLY A 107 11.50 -4.67 -15.21
N THR A 108 12.54 -4.74 -16.03
CA THR A 108 13.93 -5.00 -15.58
C THR A 108 14.77 -3.75 -15.37
N ASP A 109 14.22 -2.56 -15.63
CA ASP A 109 14.93 -1.29 -15.58
C ASP A 109 14.85 -0.68 -14.18
N LEU A 110 15.88 -0.93 -13.36
CA LEU A 110 15.94 -0.39 -12.00
C LEU A 110 16.18 1.12 -11.93
N ASP A 111 16.58 1.78 -13.02
CA ASP A 111 16.78 3.24 -13.01
C ASP A 111 15.44 3.98 -12.95
N LYS A 112 14.36 3.34 -13.35
CA LYS A 112 13.00 3.86 -13.14
C LYS A 112 12.62 4.03 -11.67
N ILE A 113 13.30 3.36 -10.73
CA ILE A 113 13.13 3.62 -9.29
C ILE A 113 13.58 5.06 -8.96
N ASP A 114 14.59 5.60 -9.64
CA ASP A 114 15.02 7.00 -9.47
C ASP A 114 13.93 7.96 -9.97
N GLU A 115 13.32 7.67 -11.12
CA GLU A 115 12.21 8.49 -11.67
C GLU A 115 11.00 8.49 -10.73
N LEU A 116 10.64 7.33 -10.16
CA LEU A 116 9.55 7.21 -9.20
C LEU A 116 9.84 7.94 -7.89
N TYR A 117 11.09 7.87 -7.41
CA TYR A 117 11.53 8.64 -6.24
C TYR A 117 11.45 10.14 -6.48
N ASP A 118 11.88 10.62 -7.66
CA ASP A 118 11.81 12.03 -8.06
C ASP A 118 10.36 12.48 -8.26
N PHE A 119 9.48 11.62 -8.74
CA PHE A 119 8.03 11.84 -8.79
C PHE A 119 7.43 12.08 -7.40
N GLY A 120 8.00 11.50 -6.36
CA GLY A 120 7.60 11.69 -4.97
C GLY A 120 7.37 10.41 -4.18
N CYS A 121 7.45 9.23 -4.81
CA CYS A 121 7.24 7.97 -4.14
C CYS A 121 8.25 7.73 -3.02
N ARG A 122 7.76 7.26 -1.88
CA ARG A 122 8.58 6.93 -0.69
C ARG A 122 8.26 5.55 -0.12
N HIS A 123 7.40 4.81 -0.80
CA HIS A 123 6.94 3.47 -0.45
C HIS A 123 6.89 2.62 -1.72
N ALA A 124 7.25 1.33 -1.64
CA ALA A 124 7.13 0.41 -2.76
C ALA A 124 7.00 -1.06 -2.32
N MET A 125 6.06 -1.77 -2.95
CA MET A 125 6.03 -3.23 -3.07
C MET A 125 6.69 -3.66 -4.37
N LEU A 126 7.35 -4.83 -4.38
CA LEU A 126 7.98 -5.33 -5.61
C LEU A 126 6.97 -6.02 -6.54
N SER A 127 5.95 -6.64 -5.98
CA SER A 127 4.84 -7.26 -6.73
C SER A 127 3.54 -7.06 -5.96
N TRP A 128 2.44 -6.99 -6.69
CA TRP A 128 1.11 -7.24 -6.14
C TRP A 128 0.92 -8.77 -5.99
N ASN A 129 -0.19 -9.34 -6.45
CA ASN A 129 -0.42 -10.79 -6.35
C ASN A 129 0.32 -11.60 -7.43
N GLU A 130 0.79 -10.95 -8.49
CA GLU A 130 1.44 -11.57 -9.65
C GLU A 130 2.88 -12.00 -9.35
N GLN A 131 3.44 -12.73 -10.30
CA GLN A 131 4.87 -13.00 -10.42
C GLN A 131 5.43 -12.13 -11.54
N ASN A 132 6.45 -11.32 -11.22
CA ASN A 132 7.09 -10.43 -12.18
C ASN A 132 8.62 -10.64 -12.23
N ASP A 133 9.35 -9.76 -12.92
CA ASP A 133 10.80 -9.86 -13.07
C ASP A 133 11.60 -9.72 -11.77
N LEU A 134 11.00 -9.13 -10.72
CA LEU A 134 11.66 -8.82 -9.44
C LEU A 134 11.31 -9.84 -8.36
N SER A 135 10.06 -10.22 -8.24
CA SER A 135 9.53 -10.97 -7.09
C SER A 135 8.32 -11.83 -7.44
N THR A 136 7.79 -12.49 -6.43
CA THR A 136 6.61 -13.35 -6.55
C THR A 136 5.60 -12.99 -5.47
N GLY A 137 4.41 -12.60 -5.92
CA GLY A 137 3.26 -12.35 -5.06
C GLY A 137 2.51 -13.63 -4.70
N THR A 138 1.42 -13.49 -3.96
CA THR A 138 0.64 -14.61 -3.38
C THR A 138 -0.01 -15.53 -4.42
N LYS A 139 -0.23 -15.06 -5.65
CA LYS A 139 -0.81 -15.87 -6.75
C LYS A 139 0.25 -16.45 -7.71
N GLY A 140 1.54 -16.17 -7.48
CA GLY A 140 2.64 -16.73 -8.27
C GLY A 140 3.11 -18.11 -7.78
N ASP A 141 4.24 -18.60 -8.33
CA ASP A 141 4.84 -19.88 -7.90
C ASP A 141 5.28 -19.80 -6.42
N PRO A 142 4.73 -20.63 -5.52
CA PRO A 142 5.05 -20.59 -4.10
C PRO A 142 6.52 -20.95 -3.80
N ASN A 143 7.22 -21.60 -4.73
CA ASN A 143 8.62 -21.98 -4.57
C ASN A 143 9.60 -20.91 -5.08
N ARG A 144 9.11 -19.89 -5.80
CA ARG A 144 9.91 -18.77 -6.29
C ARG A 144 9.77 -17.58 -5.35
N GLY A 145 10.89 -16.99 -4.93
CA GLY A 145 10.97 -15.79 -4.14
C GLY A 145 11.45 -14.58 -4.95
N LEU A 146 12.43 -13.84 -4.40
CA LEU A 146 13.11 -12.75 -5.10
C LEU A 146 14.02 -13.30 -6.20
N THR A 147 14.04 -12.60 -7.33
CA THR A 147 15.11 -12.76 -8.32
C THR A 147 16.39 -12.05 -7.87
N GLU A 148 17.50 -12.28 -8.54
CA GLU A 148 18.72 -11.50 -8.30
C GLU A 148 18.51 -10.00 -8.60
N LEU A 149 17.65 -9.69 -9.57
CA LEU A 149 17.25 -8.32 -9.87
C LEU A 149 16.38 -7.74 -8.75
N GLY A 150 15.44 -8.52 -8.21
CA GLY A 150 14.61 -8.13 -7.05
C GLY A 150 15.44 -7.82 -5.82
N LYS A 151 16.51 -8.59 -5.55
CA LYS A 151 17.45 -8.29 -4.45
C LYS A 151 18.16 -6.95 -4.64
N LYS A 152 18.50 -6.59 -5.89
CA LYS A 152 19.09 -5.28 -6.21
C LYS A 152 18.05 -4.18 -6.03
N ALA A 153 16.79 -4.42 -6.43
CA ALA A 153 15.71 -3.47 -6.24
C ALA A 153 15.48 -3.17 -4.75
N VAL A 154 15.40 -4.19 -3.88
CA VAL A 154 15.27 -4.00 -2.41
C VAL A 154 16.40 -3.12 -1.86
N ARG A 155 17.67 -3.42 -2.23
CA ARG A 155 18.80 -2.60 -1.77
C ARG A 155 18.69 -1.15 -2.27
N LYS A 156 18.33 -0.95 -3.54
CA LYS A 156 18.17 0.40 -4.11
C LYS A 156 17.05 1.18 -3.41
N LEU A 157 15.94 0.54 -3.05
CA LEU A 157 14.86 1.16 -2.27
C LEU A 157 15.36 1.57 -0.87
N HIS A 158 16.07 0.70 -0.15
CA HIS A 158 16.64 1.03 1.15
C HIS A 158 17.71 2.14 1.08
N ASP A 159 18.59 2.12 0.06
CA ASP A 159 19.61 3.15 -0.16
C ASP A 159 18.96 4.52 -0.40
N LYS A 160 17.76 4.56 -0.96
CA LYS A 160 16.95 5.76 -1.15
C LYS A 160 16.09 6.11 0.07
N HIS A 161 16.13 5.34 1.14
CA HIS A 161 15.28 5.50 2.31
C HIS A 161 13.77 5.42 1.97
N MET A 162 13.42 4.59 0.99
CA MET A 162 12.03 4.26 0.71
C MET A 162 11.56 3.13 1.63
N LEU A 163 10.28 3.16 1.99
CA LEU A 163 9.63 2.09 2.74
C LEU A 163 9.48 0.86 1.83
N VAL A 164 10.05 -0.26 2.25
CA VAL A 164 9.96 -1.53 1.53
C VAL A 164 8.81 -2.35 2.11
N ASP A 165 7.80 -2.60 1.28
CA ASP A 165 6.56 -3.24 1.70
C ASP A 165 6.54 -4.72 1.31
N VAL A 166 6.16 -5.55 2.27
CA VAL A 166 6.03 -7.01 2.14
C VAL A 166 4.58 -7.48 2.00
N SER A 167 3.60 -6.57 2.00
CA SER A 167 2.23 -6.93 1.68
C SER A 167 2.18 -7.56 0.28
N HIS A 168 1.26 -8.49 0.04
CA HIS A 168 1.14 -9.27 -1.19
C HIS A 168 2.29 -10.23 -1.53
N THR A 169 3.43 -10.21 -0.84
CA THR A 169 4.50 -11.17 -1.11
C THR A 169 4.06 -12.60 -0.77
N ASN A 170 4.49 -13.59 -1.56
CA ASN A 170 4.44 -14.96 -1.08
C ASN A 170 5.46 -15.18 0.05
N GLU A 171 5.34 -16.27 0.78
CA GLU A 171 6.18 -16.53 1.96
C GLU A 171 7.66 -16.59 1.60
N ARG A 172 8.01 -17.14 0.43
CA ARG A 172 9.40 -17.21 -0.03
C ARG A 172 9.98 -15.83 -0.30
N THR A 173 9.23 -14.96 -0.96
CA THR A 173 9.63 -13.57 -1.23
C THR A 173 9.83 -12.80 0.07
N PHE A 174 8.92 -12.94 1.03
CA PHE A 174 9.03 -12.31 2.35
C PHE A 174 10.39 -12.63 3.00
N TRP A 175 10.74 -13.92 3.11
CA TRP A 175 11.99 -14.32 3.75
C TRP A 175 13.24 -13.98 2.94
N ASP A 176 13.12 -13.94 1.62
CA ASP A 176 14.23 -13.47 0.78
C ASP A 176 14.45 -11.95 0.96
N MET A 177 13.39 -11.14 1.12
CA MET A 177 13.48 -9.70 1.43
C MET A 177 14.11 -9.47 2.80
N ALA A 178 13.65 -10.19 3.83
CA ALA A 178 14.23 -10.13 5.18
C ALA A 178 15.74 -10.45 5.17
N LYS A 179 16.17 -11.44 4.38
CA LYS A 179 17.60 -11.78 4.22
C LYS A 179 18.42 -10.72 3.50
N VAL A 180 17.83 -9.99 2.56
CA VAL A 180 18.53 -8.86 1.92
C VAL A 180 18.88 -7.81 2.95
N GLY A 181 17.97 -7.55 3.89
CA GLY A 181 18.15 -6.56 4.94
C GLY A 181 18.36 -5.15 4.39
N GLY A 182 18.92 -4.28 5.20
CA GLY A 182 19.30 -2.92 4.80
C GLY A 182 18.36 -1.84 5.36
N GLY A 183 17.19 -2.21 5.88
CA GLY A 183 16.23 -1.27 6.48
C GLY A 183 15.00 -1.97 7.02
N PRO A 184 14.04 -1.21 7.59
CA PRO A 184 12.80 -1.75 8.10
C PRO A 184 11.93 -2.32 6.99
N LEU A 185 11.19 -3.39 7.31
CA LEU A 185 10.12 -3.93 6.47
C LEU A 185 8.78 -3.38 6.94
N MET A 186 7.93 -3.01 6.00
CA MET A 186 6.56 -2.61 6.27
C MET A 186 5.61 -3.65 5.68
N ALA A 187 4.53 -3.98 6.40
CA ALA A 187 3.37 -4.58 5.79
C ALA A 187 2.26 -3.52 5.84
N SER A 188 2.08 -2.76 4.75
CA SER A 188 1.19 -1.60 4.75
C SER A 188 -0.26 -1.97 5.04
N HIS A 189 -0.72 -3.17 4.60
CA HIS A 189 -2.09 -3.64 4.74
C HIS A 189 -2.16 -5.17 4.84
N SER A 190 -1.96 -5.70 6.04
CA SER A 190 -2.00 -7.15 6.32
C SER A 190 -2.46 -7.41 7.76
N ASN A 191 -3.17 -8.52 7.96
CA ASN A 191 -3.66 -8.92 9.28
C ASN A 191 -2.92 -10.15 9.83
N ALA A 192 -3.35 -10.67 10.97
CA ALA A 192 -2.75 -11.84 11.61
C ALA A 192 -3.32 -13.16 11.06
N ARG A 193 -2.49 -14.04 10.52
CA ARG A 193 -2.89 -15.35 10.00
C ARG A 193 -3.46 -16.27 11.09
N ALA A 194 -3.05 -16.07 12.32
CA ALA A 194 -3.55 -16.84 13.45
C ALA A 194 -5.07 -16.65 13.70
N LEU A 195 -5.65 -15.52 13.27
CA LEU A 195 -7.07 -15.22 13.42
C LEU A 195 -7.84 -15.51 12.13
N ALA A 196 -7.28 -15.19 10.98
CA ALA A 196 -7.84 -15.52 9.68
C ALA A 196 -6.76 -16.17 8.80
N ASP A 197 -6.81 -17.50 8.69
CA ASP A 197 -5.82 -18.30 7.96
C ASP A 197 -5.99 -18.15 6.45
N VAL A 198 -5.52 -17.04 5.93
CA VAL A 198 -5.42 -16.71 4.51
C VAL A 198 -3.98 -16.31 4.18
N VAL A 199 -3.55 -16.60 2.96
CA VAL A 199 -2.15 -16.41 2.53
C VAL A 199 -1.68 -14.94 2.56
N ARG A 200 -2.62 -14.00 2.50
CA ARG A 200 -2.35 -12.56 2.57
C ARG A 200 -2.04 -12.06 3.99
N ASN A 201 -2.47 -12.81 5.01
CA ASN A 201 -2.20 -12.49 6.40
C ASN A 201 -0.83 -13.01 6.85
N LEU A 202 -0.24 -12.33 7.81
CA LEU A 202 1.10 -12.58 8.32
C LEU A 202 1.08 -13.68 9.39
N THR A 203 2.04 -14.60 9.30
CA THR A 203 2.33 -15.55 10.38
C THR A 203 2.99 -14.86 11.56
N ASP A 204 2.95 -15.48 12.74
CA ASP A 204 3.64 -14.96 13.93
C ASP A 204 5.13 -14.71 13.70
N CYS A 205 5.80 -15.59 12.94
CA CYS A 205 7.22 -15.42 12.62
C CYS A 205 7.45 -14.19 11.74
N GLN A 206 6.55 -13.92 10.79
CA GLN A 206 6.64 -12.72 9.94
C GLN A 206 6.36 -11.44 10.73
N LEU A 207 5.38 -11.47 11.65
CA LEU A 207 5.12 -10.34 12.56
C LEU A 207 6.37 -10.01 13.40
N LEU A 208 7.01 -11.03 13.98
CA LEU A 208 8.24 -10.87 14.77
C LEU A 208 9.40 -10.32 13.92
N GLU A 209 9.56 -10.81 12.69
CA GLU A 209 10.59 -10.30 11.77
C GLU A 209 10.38 -8.82 11.44
N ILE A 210 9.13 -8.40 11.16
CA ILE A 210 8.82 -6.98 10.90
C ILE A 210 9.19 -6.14 12.13
N ARG A 211 8.82 -6.56 13.34
CA ARG A 211 9.22 -5.88 14.59
C ARG A 211 10.73 -5.76 14.69
N ASP A 212 11.46 -6.86 14.46
CA ASP A 212 12.91 -6.93 14.66
C ASP A 212 13.68 -6.08 13.65
N THR A 213 13.06 -5.76 12.50
CA THR A 213 13.56 -4.74 11.56
C THR A 213 13.13 -3.30 11.92
N ASN A 214 12.44 -3.09 13.04
CA ASN A 214 11.82 -1.81 13.42
C ASN A 214 10.76 -1.33 12.41
N GLY A 215 10.02 -2.28 11.85
CA GLY A 215 8.97 -2.04 10.88
C GLY A 215 7.60 -1.87 11.49
N ILE A 216 6.58 -1.77 10.65
CA ILE A 216 5.17 -1.60 11.04
C ILE A 216 4.24 -2.51 10.25
N VAL A 217 3.09 -2.82 10.85
CA VAL A 217 1.99 -3.59 10.24
C VAL A 217 0.74 -2.74 10.23
N GLY A 218 0.22 -2.43 9.04
CA GLY A 218 -1.06 -1.76 8.84
C GLY A 218 -2.21 -2.76 8.79
N LEU A 219 -3.25 -2.50 9.56
CA LEU A 219 -4.46 -3.31 9.58
C LEU A 219 -5.25 -3.11 8.29
N ASN A 220 -5.58 -4.20 7.63
CA ASN A 220 -6.37 -4.23 6.40
C ASN A 220 -7.85 -4.46 6.70
N SER A 221 -8.74 -3.65 6.11
CA SER A 221 -10.18 -3.76 6.27
C SER A 221 -10.88 -4.65 5.23
N PHE A 222 -10.12 -5.26 4.30
CA PHE A 222 -10.70 -6.20 3.35
C PHE A 222 -11.30 -7.40 4.10
N ASN A 223 -12.59 -7.65 3.89
CA ASN A 223 -13.39 -8.57 4.69
C ASN A 223 -12.77 -9.98 4.84
N MET A 224 -12.26 -10.56 3.74
CA MET A 224 -11.65 -11.90 3.75
C MET A 224 -10.33 -11.98 4.54
N LEU A 225 -9.67 -10.84 4.79
CA LEU A 225 -8.46 -10.78 5.62
C LEU A 225 -8.79 -10.62 7.10
N VAL A 226 -10.02 -10.19 7.41
CA VAL A 226 -10.51 -10.05 8.79
C VAL A 226 -11.00 -11.39 9.32
N ASP A 227 -11.88 -12.08 8.57
CA ASP A 227 -12.33 -13.40 8.97
C ASP A 227 -12.87 -14.18 7.76
N LYS A 228 -12.81 -15.51 7.83
CA LYS A 228 -13.45 -16.41 6.85
C LYS A 228 -14.96 -16.52 7.05
N ASP A 229 -15.45 -16.32 8.28
CA ASP A 229 -16.87 -16.23 8.56
C ASP A 229 -17.38 -14.81 8.31
N VAL A 230 -18.28 -14.66 7.34
CA VAL A 230 -18.88 -13.37 6.97
C VAL A 230 -19.49 -12.62 8.18
N LYS A 231 -19.97 -13.33 9.19
CA LYS A 231 -20.55 -12.73 10.41
C LYS A 231 -19.51 -12.05 11.29
N GLU A 232 -18.26 -12.47 11.19
CA GLU A 232 -17.12 -11.95 11.94
C GLU A 232 -16.33 -10.89 11.16
N GLN A 233 -16.70 -10.61 9.90
CA GLN A 233 -16.14 -9.55 9.05
C GLN A 233 -16.69 -8.19 9.48
N THR A 234 -16.24 -7.73 10.64
CA THR A 234 -16.76 -6.55 11.34
C THR A 234 -15.62 -5.70 11.90
N VAL A 235 -15.93 -4.48 12.34
CA VAL A 235 -14.98 -3.64 13.07
C VAL A 235 -14.44 -4.34 14.31
N ASP A 236 -15.29 -5.08 15.05
CA ASP A 236 -14.83 -5.88 16.20
C ASP A 236 -13.85 -7.00 15.76
N GLY A 237 -14.07 -7.58 14.58
CA GLY A 237 -13.13 -8.51 13.96
C GLY A 237 -11.77 -7.86 13.72
N LEU A 238 -11.75 -6.65 13.14
CA LEU A 238 -10.52 -5.90 12.92
C LEU A 238 -9.83 -5.51 14.23
N ILE A 239 -10.59 -5.12 15.26
CA ILE A 239 -10.07 -4.84 16.60
C ILE A 239 -9.38 -6.07 17.20
N ARG A 240 -9.93 -7.29 17.00
CA ARG A 240 -9.25 -8.53 17.43
C ARG A 240 -7.86 -8.69 16.78
N HIS A 241 -7.73 -8.37 15.49
CA HIS A 241 -6.43 -8.35 14.83
C HIS A 241 -5.49 -7.29 15.43
N ALA A 242 -6.01 -6.10 15.72
CA ALA A 242 -5.23 -5.03 16.37
C ALA A 242 -4.67 -5.50 17.71
N ASP A 243 -5.55 -6.04 18.57
CA ASP A 243 -5.15 -6.56 19.88
C ASP A 243 -4.13 -7.71 19.77
N TYR A 244 -4.35 -8.63 18.84
CA TYR A 244 -3.44 -9.76 18.63
C TYR A 244 -2.06 -9.27 18.21
N ILE A 245 -1.97 -8.39 17.20
CA ILE A 245 -0.71 -7.87 16.67
C ILE A 245 -0.01 -7.03 17.75
N ALA A 246 -0.72 -6.10 18.40
CA ALA A 246 -0.15 -5.26 19.46
C ALA A 246 0.40 -6.09 20.63
N ASN A 247 -0.30 -7.15 21.05
CA ASN A 247 0.19 -8.07 22.08
C ASN A 247 1.40 -8.90 21.61
N LYS A 248 1.51 -9.18 20.31
CA LYS A 248 2.59 -10.00 19.76
C LYS A 248 3.88 -9.20 19.54
N ILE A 249 3.79 -7.98 19.01
CA ILE A 249 4.95 -7.22 18.54
C ILE A 249 5.08 -5.81 19.14
N GLY A 250 4.10 -5.36 19.90
CA GLY A 250 4.05 -3.99 20.46
C GLY A 250 3.14 -3.07 19.66
N VAL A 251 2.45 -2.15 20.36
CA VAL A 251 1.53 -1.20 19.73
C VAL A 251 2.26 -0.19 18.84
N GLU A 252 3.51 0.09 19.09
CA GLU A 252 4.37 0.96 18.32
C GLU A 252 4.69 0.43 16.91
N HIS A 253 4.42 -0.86 16.67
CA HIS A 253 4.57 -1.52 15.37
C HIS A 253 3.23 -1.73 14.65
N LEU A 254 2.12 -1.20 15.21
CA LEU A 254 0.78 -1.32 14.64
C LEU A 254 0.34 0.01 14.03
N ALA A 255 -0.24 -0.06 12.84
CA ALA A 255 -0.79 1.07 12.10
C ALA A 255 -2.13 0.70 11.44
N PHE A 256 -2.72 1.64 10.72
CA PHE A 256 -3.84 1.38 9.81
C PHE A 256 -3.33 1.37 8.38
N GLY A 257 -3.89 0.50 7.56
CA GLY A 257 -3.71 0.42 6.12
C GLY A 257 -4.99 -0.19 5.56
N PHE A 258 -6.05 0.63 5.50
CA PHE A 258 -7.42 0.15 5.37
C PHE A 258 -7.71 -0.53 4.05
N ASP A 259 -7.00 -0.17 2.99
CA ASP A 259 -7.20 -0.77 1.66
C ASP A 259 -8.63 -0.53 1.15
N PHE A 260 -9.09 0.73 1.25
CA PHE A 260 -10.42 1.12 0.81
C PHE A 260 -10.53 1.06 -0.70
N CYS A 261 -11.41 0.20 -1.20
CA CYS A 261 -11.67 -0.04 -2.61
C CYS A 261 -13.15 0.10 -3.00
N GLU A 262 -13.99 0.66 -2.12
CA GLU A 262 -15.44 0.78 -2.32
C GLU A 262 -15.84 1.63 -3.53
N PHE A 263 -14.90 2.41 -4.06
CA PHE A 263 -15.08 3.22 -5.27
C PHE A 263 -14.76 2.45 -6.57
N LEU A 264 -14.20 1.25 -6.46
CA LEU A 264 -13.99 0.36 -7.60
C LEU A 264 -15.29 -0.44 -7.81
N ASP A 265 -15.85 -0.36 -9.02
CA ASP A 265 -16.99 -1.19 -9.45
C ASP A 265 -16.52 -2.64 -9.66
N ASP A 266 -16.07 -3.29 -8.59
CA ASP A 266 -15.58 -4.65 -8.59
C ASP A 266 -16.25 -5.43 -7.44
N GLU A 267 -16.82 -6.60 -7.74
CA GLU A 267 -17.35 -7.51 -6.72
C GLU A 267 -16.28 -7.99 -5.72
N ALA A 268 -15.00 -7.87 -6.08
CA ALA A 268 -13.87 -8.17 -5.22
C ALA A 268 -13.48 -7.01 -4.27
N ALA A 269 -14.03 -5.82 -4.44
CA ALA A 269 -13.77 -4.65 -3.59
C ALA A 269 -14.54 -4.73 -2.26
N GLY A 270 -14.41 -5.84 -1.56
CA GLY A 270 -15.19 -6.19 -0.37
C GLY A 270 -14.57 -5.70 0.93
N SER A 271 -14.47 -4.37 1.14
CA SER A 271 -14.19 -3.84 2.47
C SER A 271 -15.49 -3.64 3.25
N PHE A 272 -15.53 -4.02 4.53
CA PHE A 272 -16.66 -3.71 5.42
C PHE A 272 -16.56 -2.30 6.01
N CYS A 273 -15.40 -1.66 5.86
CA CYS A 273 -15.19 -0.25 6.15
C CYS A 273 -15.06 0.53 4.85
N ASP A 274 -15.51 1.75 4.84
CA ASP A 274 -15.27 2.72 3.77
C ASP A 274 -14.58 3.97 4.31
N GLN A 275 -14.30 4.94 3.45
CA GLN A 275 -13.63 6.19 3.81
C GLN A 275 -14.40 7.00 4.87
N GLU A 276 -15.67 6.73 5.09
CA GLU A 276 -16.55 7.50 5.98
C GLU A 276 -16.76 6.83 7.36
N ASN A 277 -16.43 5.53 7.49
CA ASN A 277 -16.67 4.71 8.68
C ASN A 277 -15.33 4.31 9.40
#